data_28e6a56ba2c436e8d5ea91df7cbcc936
#
_entry.id   28e6a56ba2c436e8d5ea91df7cbcc936
#
_cell.length_a   1.000
_cell.length_b   1.000
_cell.length_c   1.000
_cell.angle_alpha   90.00
_cell.angle_beta   90.00
_cell.angle_gamma   90.00
#
_symmetry.space_group_name_H-M   'P 1'
#
loop_
_entity.id
_entity.type
_entity.pdbx_description
1 polymer ?
#
loop_
_entity_poly.entity_id
_entity_poly.type
_entity_poly.pdbx_seq_one_letter_code
_entity_poly.pdbx_strand_id
1 'polypeptide(L)'
;AMAGVSCVAYAPKSSGPWASPRGALVTGLHSGQIRVVDARTFVELASWKAFDHECMQVHVASVHGAILTMGCDDDTNVSTVRVWRLDSTAANAWHAVLCACVTVDAHITCAAVPSHLSDVALGLSDGRVYVLHALSDSMHAKEPHSIKPKFVREASFVDESTEPDVVTGLVIDASTLLIATVSCTLKFTLHGPRGGQAPSVIDTIGCPPRCGAAFRTCAATEAKDGVVPVS
;
A
#
# COMPACT_ATOMS: atom_id res chain seq x y z
N ALA A 1 15.32 1.95 24.82
CA ALA A 1 14.09 1.23 24.48
C ALA A 1 14.31 0.58 23.12
N MET A 2 14.09 -0.73 22.99
CA MET A 2 14.07 -1.38 21.66
C MET A 2 12.84 -0.86 20.96
N ALA A 3 13.02 -0.20 19.81
CA ALA A 3 11.90 0.18 18.98
C ALA A 3 11.32 -1.12 18.38
N GLY A 4 10.08 -1.47 18.75
CA GLY A 4 9.40 -2.63 18.21
C GLY A 4 9.20 -2.50 16.70
N VAL A 5 9.27 -3.63 15.97
CA VAL A 5 8.91 -3.71 14.55
C VAL A 5 7.39 -3.75 14.46
N SER A 6 6.79 -2.84 13.70
CA SER A 6 5.34 -2.77 13.45
C SER A 6 4.94 -3.49 12.16
N CYS A 7 5.78 -3.39 11.14
CA CYS A 7 5.50 -4.00 9.83
C CYS A 7 6.79 -4.37 9.09
N VAL A 8 6.68 -5.29 8.12
CA VAL A 8 7.80 -5.75 7.31
C VAL A 8 7.34 -6.07 5.89
N ALA A 9 8.19 -5.74 4.90
CA ALA A 9 8.03 -6.14 3.52
C ALA A 9 9.34 -6.74 2.99
N TYR A 10 9.22 -7.72 2.10
CA TYR A 10 10.37 -8.28 1.39
C TYR A 10 10.56 -7.59 0.05
N ALA A 11 11.79 -7.16 -0.20
CA ALA A 11 12.24 -6.58 -1.46
C ALA A 11 13.08 -7.62 -2.22
N PRO A 12 12.60 -8.20 -3.32
CA PRO A 12 13.39 -9.11 -4.13
C PRO A 12 14.55 -8.38 -4.81
N LYS A 13 15.57 -9.11 -5.27
CA LYS A 13 16.72 -8.56 -5.99
C LYS A 13 16.33 -7.62 -7.14
N SER A 14 15.21 -7.90 -7.81
CA SER A 14 14.67 -7.08 -8.90
C SER A 14 14.17 -5.70 -8.45
N SER A 15 14.06 -5.44 -7.15
CA SER A 15 13.56 -4.15 -6.63
C SER A 15 14.54 -2.99 -6.81
N GLY A 16 15.74 -3.25 -7.30
CA GLY A 16 16.71 -2.20 -7.61
C GLY A 16 18.11 -2.48 -7.05
N PRO A 17 19.07 -1.59 -7.34
CA PRO A 17 20.46 -1.79 -6.97
C PRO A 17 20.71 -1.81 -5.46
N TRP A 18 19.80 -1.25 -4.66
CA TRP A 18 19.84 -1.26 -3.20
C TRP A 18 19.42 -2.60 -2.58
N ALA A 19 18.67 -3.40 -3.33
CA ALA A 19 18.33 -4.74 -2.89
C ALA A 19 19.53 -5.65 -3.14
N SER A 20 19.97 -6.34 -2.09
CA SER A 20 21.10 -7.26 -2.18
C SER A 20 20.82 -8.41 -3.17
N PRO A 21 21.83 -9.17 -3.59
CA PRO A 21 21.63 -10.33 -4.47
C PRO A 21 20.63 -11.38 -3.94
N ARG A 22 20.33 -11.34 -2.65
CA ARG A 22 19.36 -12.23 -1.98
C ARG A 22 18.10 -11.52 -1.52
N GLY A 23 17.92 -10.27 -1.93
CA GLY A 23 16.84 -9.40 -1.50
C GLY A 23 17.14 -8.65 -0.21
N ALA A 24 16.21 -7.80 0.18
CA ALA A 24 16.28 -7.03 1.41
C ALA A 24 14.95 -7.12 2.19
N LEU A 25 15.00 -6.88 3.48
CA LEU A 25 13.83 -6.67 4.32
C LEU A 25 13.70 -5.18 4.59
N VAL A 26 12.53 -4.64 4.33
CA VAL A 26 12.17 -3.27 4.70
C VAL A 26 11.26 -3.36 5.91
N THR A 27 11.68 -2.76 7.02
CA THR A 27 10.96 -2.82 8.30
C THR A 27 10.52 -1.43 8.72
N GLY A 28 9.26 -1.30 9.10
CA GLY A 28 8.73 -0.12 9.80
C GLY A 28 8.74 -0.36 11.30
N LEU A 29 9.05 0.68 12.06
CA LEU A 29 9.13 0.64 13.52
C LEU A 29 8.03 1.48 14.14
N HIS A 30 7.62 1.12 15.37
CA HIS A 30 6.73 1.95 16.19
C HIS A 30 7.26 3.37 16.44
N SER A 31 8.54 3.56 16.29
CA SER A 31 9.14 4.90 16.36
C SER A 31 8.97 5.72 15.09
N GLY A 32 8.33 5.20 14.04
CA GLY A 32 8.25 5.84 12.72
C GLY A 32 9.52 5.76 11.88
N GLN A 33 10.54 5.07 12.36
CA GLN A 33 11.78 4.83 11.61
C GLN A 33 11.59 3.67 10.64
N ILE A 34 12.16 3.79 9.44
CA ILE A 34 12.28 2.72 8.47
C ILE A 34 13.71 2.22 8.46
N ARG A 35 13.87 0.90 8.34
CA ARG A 35 15.18 0.26 8.13
C ARG A 35 15.12 -0.70 6.97
N VAL A 36 16.15 -0.69 6.16
CA VAL A 36 16.39 -1.66 5.10
C VAL A 36 17.59 -2.49 5.49
N VAL A 37 17.41 -3.79 5.55
CA VAL A 37 18.49 -4.73 5.92
C VAL A 37 18.64 -5.80 4.85
N ASP A 38 19.86 -6.26 4.64
CA ASP A 38 20.11 -7.43 3.79
C ASP A 38 19.37 -8.65 4.34
N ALA A 39 18.61 -9.35 3.51
CA ALA A 39 17.74 -10.44 3.96
C ALA A 39 18.49 -11.66 4.50
N ARG A 40 19.81 -11.77 4.23
CA ARG A 40 20.63 -12.88 4.69
C ARG A 40 21.50 -12.53 5.89
N THR A 41 22.20 -11.37 5.78
CA THR A 41 23.24 -11.00 6.76
C THR A 41 22.67 -10.13 7.86
N PHE A 42 21.46 -9.57 7.66
CA PHE A 42 20.80 -8.59 8.52
C PHE A 42 21.62 -7.32 8.73
N VAL A 43 22.61 -7.08 7.86
CA VAL A 43 23.35 -5.82 7.85
C VAL A 43 22.44 -4.71 7.37
N GLU A 44 22.43 -3.58 8.09
CA GLU A 44 21.67 -2.39 7.71
C GLU A 44 22.25 -1.79 6.42
N LEU A 45 21.40 -1.60 5.43
CA LEU A 45 21.72 -0.98 4.14
C LEU A 45 21.33 0.50 4.12
N ALA A 46 20.22 0.84 4.76
CA ALA A 46 19.73 2.20 4.89
C ALA A 46 18.80 2.32 6.09
N SER A 47 18.73 3.51 6.69
CA SER A 47 17.68 3.85 7.65
C SER A 47 17.36 5.34 7.64
N TRP A 48 16.08 5.67 7.90
CA TRP A 48 15.61 7.06 7.96
C TRP A 48 14.36 7.18 8.82
N LYS A 49 14.09 8.39 9.28
CA LYS A 49 12.85 8.74 9.96
C LYS A 49 11.78 9.02 8.90
N ALA A 50 10.75 8.20 8.82
CA ALA A 50 9.66 8.38 7.89
C ALA A 50 8.46 9.09 8.52
N PHE A 51 8.17 8.85 9.81
CA PHE A 51 7.04 9.43 10.54
C PHE A 51 7.49 9.85 11.94
N ASP A 52 6.80 10.83 12.52
CA ASP A 52 7.08 11.24 13.90
C ASP A 52 6.55 10.24 14.93
N HIS A 53 5.49 9.53 14.58
CA HIS A 53 4.93 8.43 15.35
C HIS A 53 5.20 7.08 14.65
N GLU A 54 4.19 6.27 14.47
CA GLU A 54 4.32 4.88 14.01
C GLU A 54 4.31 4.76 12.48
N CYS A 55 5.14 3.85 11.96
CA CYS A 55 4.98 3.31 10.62
C CYS A 55 4.09 2.06 10.69
N MET A 56 2.88 2.14 10.16
CA MET A 56 1.88 1.07 10.24
C MET A 56 2.04 0.02 9.13
N GLN A 57 2.41 0.44 7.93
CA GLN A 57 2.57 -0.45 6.78
C GLN A 57 3.76 -0.05 5.92
N VAL A 58 4.40 -1.06 5.34
CA VAL A 58 5.49 -0.91 4.36
C VAL A 58 5.21 -1.81 3.18
N HIS A 59 5.37 -1.29 1.97
CA HIS A 59 5.26 -2.02 0.72
C HIS A 59 6.46 -1.73 -0.18
N VAL A 60 6.82 -2.71 -1.02
CA VAL A 60 7.90 -2.55 -2.00
C VAL A 60 7.34 -2.74 -3.40
N ALA A 61 7.45 -1.70 -4.22
CA ALA A 61 7.12 -1.74 -5.64
C ALA A 61 8.37 -2.13 -6.44
N SER A 62 8.48 -3.41 -6.73
CA SER A 62 9.74 -4.00 -7.24
C SER A 62 10.16 -3.50 -8.62
N VAL A 63 9.23 -3.08 -9.48
CA VAL A 63 9.55 -2.58 -10.82
C VAL A 63 10.32 -1.27 -10.77
N HIS A 64 9.99 -0.39 -9.82
CA HIS A 64 10.62 0.93 -9.69
C HIS A 64 11.62 1.00 -8.53
N GLY A 65 11.77 -0.07 -7.76
CA GLY A 65 12.58 -0.06 -6.54
C GLY A 65 12.09 0.93 -5.49
N ALA A 66 10.80 1.27 -5.55
CA ALA A 66 10.19 2.22 -4.63
C ALA A 66 9.74 1.53 -3.34
N ILE A 67 9.82 2.28 -2.25
CA ILE A 67 9.29 1.88 -0.94
C ILE A 67 8.13 2.81 -0.62
N LEU A 68 6.96 2.22 -0.37
CA LEU A 68 5.81 2.96 0.16
C LEU A 68 5.72 2.70 1.65
N THR A 69 5.54 3.77 2.40
CA THR A 69 5.32 3.70 3.84
C THR A 69 4.02 4.40 4.19
N MET A 70 3.28 3.86 5.12
CA MET A 70 2.03 4.39 5.64
C MET A 70 2.13 4.49 7.14
N GLY A 71 1.79 5.65 7.69
CA GLY A 71 1.93 5.90 9.12
C GLY A 71 1.31 7.22 9.53
N CYS A 72 1.57 7.63 10.77
CA CYS A 72 1.07 8.85 11.36
C CYS A 72 2.22 9.75 11.81
N ASP A 73 2.04 11.06 11.67
CA ASP A 73 2.98 12.07 12.18
C ASP A 73 2.54 12.63 13.54
N ASP A 74 1.29 12.38 13.94
CA ASP A 74 0.72 12.83 15.21
C ASP A 74 -0.30 11.79 15.73
N ASP A 75 -0.89 12.07 16.89
CA ASP A 75 -1.92 11.24 17.53
C ASP A 75 -3.32 11.45 16.93
N THR A 76 -3.43 12.14 15.80
CA THR A 76 -4.70 12.32 15.10
C THR A 76 -5.09 11.09 14.28
N ASN A 77 -6.34 11.03 13.83
CA ASN A 77 -6.81 9.99 12.90
C ASN A 77 -6.31 10.20 11.46
N VAL A 78 -5.27 11.01 11.27
CA VAL A 78 -4.71 11.33 9.97
C VAL A 78 -3.60 10.36 9.63
N SER A 79 -3.71 9.71 8.49
CA SER A 79 -2.65 8.85 7.96
C SER A 79 -1.93 9.52 6.79
N THR A 80 -0.64 9.27 6.70
CA THR A 80 0.19 9.77 5.60
C THR A 80 0.81 8.61 4.84
N VAL A 81 0.72 8.65 3.51
CA VAL A 81 1.43 7.75 2.60
C VAL A 81 2.62 8.49 2.04
N ARG A 82 3.80 7.90 2.14
CA ARG A 82 5.06 8.42 1.59
C ARG A 82 5.68 7.43 0.63
N VAL A 83 6.12 7.93 -0.52
CA VAL A 83 6.80 7.15 -1.55
C VAL A 83 8.26 7.56 -1.56
N TRP A 84 9.14 6.58 -1.41
CA TRP A 84 10.58 6.78 -1.29
C TRP A 84 11.32 6.07 -2.40
N ARG A 85 12.41 6.70 -2.85
CA ARG A 85 13.46 6.10 -3.67
C ARG A 85 14.73 6.02 -2.85
N LEU A 86 15.50 4.97 -3.03
CA LEU A 86 16.83 4.88 -2.45
C LEU A 86 17.88 5.22 -3.49
N ASP A 87 18.62 6.27 -3.23
CA ASP A 87 19.73 6.73 -4.07
C ASP A 87 21.08 6.39 -3.44
N SER A 88 22.05 5.98 -4.28
CA SER A 88 23.40 5.68 -3.84
C SER A 88 24.18 6.97 -3.61
N THR A 89 24.90 7.04 -2.50
CA THR A 89 25.91 8.09 -2.27
C THR A 89 27.26 7.71 -2.88
N ALA A 90 28.15 8.68 -3.00
CA ALA A 90 29.52 8.43 -3.45
C ALA A 90 30.31 7.45 -2.56
N ALA A 91 29.86 7.24 -1.31
CA ALA A 91 30.45 6.30 -0.36
C ALA A 91 29.78 4.91 -0.37
N ASN A 92 28.99 4.59 -1.40
CA ASN A 92 28.18 3.35 -1.51
C ASN A 92 27.17 3.14 -0.35
N ALA A 93 26.82 4.21 0.36
CA ALA A 93 25.71 4.19 1.29
C ALA A 93 24.40 4.55 0.57
N TRP A 94 23.28 4.04 1.07
CA TRP A 94 21.97 4.35 0.54
C TRP A 94 21.29 5.41 1.38
N HIS A 95 20.62 6.35 0.73
CA HIS A 95 19.80 7.36 1.41
C HIS A 95 18.40 7.40 0.78
N ALA A 96 17.40 7.67 1.60
CA ALA A 96 16.02 7.76 1.16
C ALA A 96 15.71 9.17 0.65
N VAL A 97 15.11 9.23 -0.54
CA VAL A 97 14.61 10.46 -1.15
C VAL A 97 13.09 10.37 -1.20
N LEU A 98 12.41 11.32 -0.60
CA LEU A 98 10.94 11.42 -0.66
C LEU A 98 10.52 11.87 -2.06
N CYS A 99 9.72 11.04 -2.75
CA CYS A 99 9.23 11.31 -4.10
C CYS A 99 7.80 11.83 -4.12
N ALA A 100 6.96 11.31 -3.23
CA ALA A 100 5.56 11.73 -3.12
C ALA A 100 5.04 11.62 -1.69
N CYS A 101 4.06 12.45 -1.37
CA CYS A 101 3.38 12.46 -0.09
C CYS A 101 1.87 12.67 -0.29
N VAL A 102 1.07 11.86 0.41
CA VAL A 102 -0.39 11.96 0.43
C VAL A 102 -0.86 11.85 1.86
N THR A 103 -1.72 12.80 2.27
CA THR A 103 -2.35 12.77 3.58
C THR A 103 -3.84 12.46 3.42
N VAL A 104 -4.36 11.58 4.24
CA VAL A 104 -5.78 11.19 4.30
C VAL A 104 -6.30 11.38 5.72
N ASP A 105 -7.54 11.82 5.84
CA ASP A 105 -8.20 12.23 7.08
C ASP A 105 -8.85 11.07 7.85
N ALA A 106 -8.30 9.85 7.69
CA ALA A 106 -8.71 8.66 8.43
C ALA A 106 -7.55 7.66 8.52
N HIS A 107 -7.68 6.65 9.38
CA HIS A 107 -6.70 5.57 9.44
C HIS A 107 -6.74 4.68 8.19
N ILE A 108 -5.58 4.41 7.62
CA ILE A 108 -5.41 3.43 6.55
C ILE A 108 -5.39 2.04 7.18
N THR A 109 -6.42 1.24 6.90
CA THR A 109 -6.55 -0.13 7.42
C THR A 109 -5.82 -1.14 6.54
N CYS A 110 -5.85 -0.93 5.22
CA CYS A 110 -5.20 -1.79 4.24
C CYS A 110 -4.85 -1.02 2.97
N ALA A 111 -3.93 -1.58 2.19
CA ALA A 111 -3.56 -1.02 0.90
C ALA A 111 -3.29 -2.12 -0.13
N ALA A 112 -3.59 -1.83 -1.40
CA ALA A 112 -3.17 -2.63 -2.53
C ALA A 112 -2.13 -1.84 -3.33
N VAL A 113 -0.90 -2.35 -3.34
CA VAL A 113 0.26 -1.70 -3.97
C VAL A 113 0.80 -2.62 -5.06
N PRO A 114 0.47 -2.37 -6.34
CA PRO A 114 1.03 -3.15 -7.43
C PRO A 114 2.51 -2.83 -7.66
N SER A 115 3.25 -3.79 -8.20
CA SER A 115 4.70 -3.71 -8.39
C SER A 115 5.16 -2.55 -9.29
N HIS A 116 4.28 -2.05 -10.15
CA HIS A 116 4.55 -0.98 -11.12
C HIS A 116 3.97 0.39 -10.71
N LEU A 117 3.37 0.52 -9.53
CA LEU A 117 2.87 1.79 -8.98
C LEU A 117 1.91 2.59 -9.89
N SER A 118 1.19 1.94 -10.81
CA SER A 118 0.24 2.66 -11.66
C SER A 118 -0.92 3.22 -10.84
N ASP A 119 -1.53 2.35 -10.06
CA ASP A 119 -2.69 2.66 -9.23
C ASP A 119 -2.50 2.00 -7.86
N VAL A 120 -2.50 2.79 -6.81
CA VAL A 120 -2.43 2.30 -5.42
C VAL A 120 -3.77 2.56 -4.75
N ALA A 121 -4.42 1.52 -4.25
CA ALA A 121 -5.67 1.69 -3.51
C ALA A 121 -5.42 1.68 -2.00
N LEU A 122 -6.14 2.56 -1.30
CA LEU A 122 -6.11 2.72 0.14
C LEU A 122 -7.51 2.47 0.71
N GLY A 123 -7.64 1.55 1.63
CA GLY A 123 -8.86 1.32 2.42
C GLY A 123 -8.75 2.00 3.77
N LEU A 124 -9.82 2.66 4.17
CA LEU A 124 -9.86 3.48 5.37
C LEU A 124 -10.78 2.87 6.44
N SER A 125 -10.53 3.26 7.68
CA SER A 125 -11.30 2.83 8.85
C SER A 125 -12.75 3.29 8.84
N ASP A 126 -13.06 4.34 8.09
CA ASP A 126 -14.41 4.87 7.93
C ASP A 126 -15.15 4.31 6.69
N GLY A 127 -14.60 3.28 6.05
CA GLY A 127 -15.21 2.61 4.90
C GLY A 127 -14.91 3.26 3.56
N ARG A 128 -14.26 4.43 3.51
CA ARG A 128 -13.84 5.07 2.26
C ARG A 128 -12.72 4.29 1.58
N VAL A 129 -12.67 4.38 0.27
CA VAL A 129 -11.57 3.85 -0.56
C VAL A 129 -11.08 4.94 -1.50
N TYR A 130 -9.78 5.16 -1.45
CA TYR A 130 -9.10 6.06 -2.37
C TYR A 130 -8.24 5.29 -3.36
N VAL A 131 -8.05 5.86 -4.56
CA VAL A 131 -7.03 5.42 -5.51
C VAL A 131 -6.08 6.58 -5.80
N LEU A 132 -4.80 6.28 -5.70
CA LEU A 132 -3.71 7.17 -6.06
C LEU A 132 -3.22 6.74 -7.44
N HIS A 133 -3.39 7.61 -8.43
CA HIS A 133 -2.98 7.32 -9.81
C HIS A 133 -1.56 7.81 -10.10
N ALA A 134 -0.89 7.12 -11.02
CA ALA A 134 0.38 7.54 -11.61
C ALA A 134 1.50 7.84 -10.59
N LEU A 135 1.57 7.08 -9.49
CA LEU A 135 2.66 7.24 -8.52
C LEU A 135 4.04 6.97 -9.14
N SER A 136 4.10 6.14 -10.19
CA SER A 136 5.32 5.89 -10.97
C SER A 136 5.95 7.17 -11.51
N ASP A 137 5.14 8.15 -11.91
CA ASP A 137 5.62 9.41 -12.49
C ASP A 137 6.36 10.27 -11.45
N SER A 138 5.96 10.14 -10.19
CA SER A 138 6.59 10.85 -9.07
C SER A 138 8.01 10.37 -8.78
N MET A 139 8.37 9.15 -9.19
CA MET A 139 9.70 8.56 -8.93
C MET A 139 10.84 9.32 -9.62
N HIS A 140 10.56 10.07 -10.68
CA HIS A 140 11.54 10.85 -11.44
C HIS A 140 11.50 12.35 -11.13
N ALA A 141 10.62 12.76 -10.25
CA ALA A 141 10.50 14.16 -9.87
C ALA A 141 11.71 14.63 -9.06
N LYS A 142 12.11 15.89 -9.27
CA LYS A 142 13.20 16.54 -8.52
C LYS A 142 12.76 16.96 -7.12
N GLU A 143 11.47 17.24 -6.95
CA GLU A 143 10.87 17.66 -5.69
C GLU A 143 9.70 16.74 -5.33
N PRO A 144 9.42 16.53 -4.03
CA PRO A 144 8.30 15.72 -3.60
C PRO A 144 6.96 16.28 -4.12
N HIS A 145 6.15 15.42 -4.70
CA HIS A 145 4.82 15.78 -5.16
C HIS A 145 3.77 15.50 -4.08
N SER A 146 2.90 16.49 -3.86
CA SER A 146 1.65 16.27 -3.13
C SER A 146 0.62 15.70 -4.11
N ILE A 147 0.16 14.48 -3.85
CA ILE A 147 -0.80 13.79 -4.69
C ILE A 147 -2.19 13.92 -4.06
N LYS A 148 -3.18 14.26 -4.89
CA LYS A 148 -4.57 14.27 -4.46
C LYS A 148 -5.19 12.89 -4.68
N PRO A 149 -5.71 12.24 -3.64
CA PRO A 149 -6.39 10.97 -3.79
C PRO A 149 -7.69 11.15 -4.56
N LYS A 150 -8.07 10.15 -5.35
CA LYS A 150 -9.36 10.08 -6.03
C LYS A 150 -10.26 9.12 -5.28
N PHE A 151 -11.47 9.56 -4.98
CA PHE A 151 -12.48 8.70 -4.39
C PHE A 151 -12.91 7.59 -5.34
N VAL A 152 -13.02 6.38 -4.81
CA VAL A 152 -13.61 5.23 -5.49
C VAL A 152 -14.88 4.79 -4.77
N ARG A 153 -14.89 4.89 -3.45
CA ARG A 153 -16.02 4.54 -2.61
C ARG A 153 -16.16 5.54 -1.49
N GLU A 154 -17.37 6.07 -1.31
CA GLU A 154 -17.72 6.85 -0.14
C GLU A 154 -17.86 5.96 1.10
N ALA A 155 -17.84 6.55 2.29
CA ALA A 155 -18.12 5.85 3.52
C ALA A 155 -19.52 5.22 3.46
N SER A 156 -19.63 3.99 3.93
CA SER A 156 -20.92 3.32 4.10
C SER A 156 -21.00 2.79 5.53
N PHE A 157 -22.21 2.65 6.02
CA PHE A 157 -22.48 2.14 7.35
C PHE A 157 -23.08 0.75 7.26
N VAL A 158 -22.80 -0.09 8.25
CA VAL A 158 -23.39 -1.42 8.36
C VAL A 158 -24.83 -1.27 8.80
N ASP A 159 -25.76 -1.62 7.94
CA ASP A 159 -27.21 -1.50 8.15
C ASP A 159 -27.60 -0.06 8.57
N GLU A 160 -28.52 0.07 9.53
CA GLU A 160 -28.95 1.34 10.14
C GLU A 160 -28.05 1.76 11.32
N SER A 161 -26.94 1.04 11.56
CA SER A 161 -26.00 1.36 12.62
C SER A 161 -25.17 2.61 12.28
N THR A 162 -24.63 3.25 13.31
CA THR A 162 -23.70 4.38 13.14
C THR A 162 -22.25 3.90 12.94
N GLU A 163 -22.03 2.59 12.91
CA GLU A 163 -20.70 2.02 12.73
C GLU A 163 -20.30 1.99 11.25
N PRO A 164 -19.11 2.47 10.89
CA PRO A 164 -18.65 2.45 9.52
C PRO A 164 -18.37 1.01 9.05
N ASP A 165 -18.67 0.73 7.79
CA ASP A 165 -18.35 -0.54 7.14
C ASP A 165 -16.87 -0.55 6.75
N VAL A 166 -16.01 -0.82 7.73
CA VAL A 166 -14.54 -0.73 7.62
C VAL A 166 -14.00 -1.56 6.48
N VAL A 167 -13.10 -0.99 5.69
CA VAL A 167 -12.38 -1.73 4.63
C VAL A 167 -11.33 -2.63 5.28
N THR A 168 -11.44 -3.93 5.04
CA THR A 168 -10.57 -4.97 5.66
C THR A 168 -9.54 -5.54 4.69
N GLY A 169 -9.73 -5.37 3.37
CA GLY A 169 -8.81 -5.85 2.37
C GLY A 169 -9.03 -5.22 1.01
N LEU A 170 -7.95 -5.11 0.25
CA LEU A 170 -7.92 -4.57 -1.09
C LEU A 170 -7.02 -5.41 -1.99
N VAL A 171 -7.46 -5.64 -3.22
CA VAL A 171 -6.65 -6.27 -4.27
C VAL A 171 -6.85 -5.51 -5.57
N ILE A 172 -5.76 -5.16 -6.24
CA ILE A 172 -5.78 -4.63 -7.61
C ILE A 172 -5.23 -5.69 -8.56
N ASP A 173 -6.01 -6.01 -9.57
CA ASP A 173 -5.59 -6.85 -10.69
C ASP A 173 -5.92 -6.14 -12.01
N ALA A 174 -4.89 -5.77 -12.74
CA ALA A 174 -4.98 -4.99 -13.98
C ALA A 174 -5.88 -3.74 -13.81
N SER A 175 -7.11 -3.81 -14.29
CA SER A 175 -8.10 -2.72 -14.22
C SER A 175 -9.19 -2.96 -13.17
N THR A 176 -9.09 -4.02 -12.40
CA THR A 176 -10.09 -4.41 -11.40
C THR A 176 -9.59 -4.13 -9.99
N LEU A 177 -10.42 -3.53 -9.18
CA LEU A 177 -10.21 -3.36 -7.75
C LEU A 177 -11.26 -4.19 -7.01
N LEU A 178 -10.81 -5.13 -6.19
CA LEU A 178 -11.63 -5.85 -5.22
C LEU A 178 -11.50 -5.18 -3.87
N ILE A 179 -12.63 -4.93 -3.24
CA ILE A 179 -12.72 -4.31 -1.91
C ILE A 179 -13.46 -5.28 -1.01
N ALA A 180 -12.80 -5.70 0.06
CA ALA A 180 -13.43 -6.43 1.16
C ALA A 180 -13.72 -5.46 2.30
N THR A 181 -14.93 -5.50 2.81
CA THR A 181 -15.33 -4.76 4.01
C THR A 181 -15.77 -5.74 5.09
N VAL A 182 -16.19 -5.25 6.23
CA VAL A 182 -16.74 -6.10 7.30
C VAL A 182 -18.01 -6.81 6.80
N SER A 183 -18.84 -6.14 6.00
CA SER A 183 -20.17 -6.63 5.60
C SER A 183 -20.20 -7.32 4.24
N CYS A 184 -19.34 -6.95 3.29
CA CYS A 184 -19.43 -7.44 1.91
C CYS A 184 -18.09 -7.40 1.16
N THR A 185 -18.11 -7.96 -0.05
CA THR A 185 -17.02 -7.80 -1.03
C THR A 185 -17.55 -7.13 -2.29
N LEU A 186 -16.86 -6.11 -2.76
CA LEU A 186 -17.23 -5.31 -3.91
C LEU A 186 -16.16 -5.43 -4.98
N LYS A 187 -16.59 -5.40 -6.23
CA LYS A 187 -15.71 -5.37 -7.40
C LYS A 187 -15.93 -4.08 -8.19
N PHE A 188 -14.84 -3.37 -8.48
CA PHE A 188 -14.85 -2.13 -9.26
C PHE A 188 -13.94 -2.26 -10.48
N THR A 189 -14.27 -1.55 -11.55
CA THR A 189 -13.38 -1.33 -12.68
C THR A 189 -12.70 0.04 -12.53
N LEU A 190 -11.37 0.06 -12.47
CA LEU A 190 -10.59 1.28 -12.28
C LEU A 190 -10.54 2.14 -13.56
N HIS A 191 -10.56 1.50 -14.72
CA HIS A 191 -10.49 2.15 -16.02
C HIS A 191 -11.73 1.77 -16.82
N GLY A 192 -12.73 2.65 -16.82
CA GLY A 192 -13.87 2.54 -17.73
C GLY A 192 -13.45 2.86 -19.18
N PRO A 193 -14.18 2.37 -20.21
CA PRO A 193 -13.90 2.75 -21.58
C PRO A 193 -14.05 4.26 -21.74
N ARG A 194 -12.96 4.91 -22.14
CA ARG A 194 -12.75 6.33 -22.47
C ARG A 194 -13.93 7.25 -22.16
N GLY A 195 -13.85 7.98 -21.08
CA GLY A 195 -14.78 9.09 -20.85
C GLY A 195 -15.29 9.21 -19.42
N GLY A 196 -14.42 9.39 -18.43
CA GLY A 196 -14.77 10.06 -17.16
C GLY A 196 -15.90 9.46 -16.32
N GLN A 197 -16.37 8.26 -16.58
CA GLN A 197 -17.34 7.61 -15.72
C GLN A 197 -16.68 7.14 -14.43
N ALA A 198 -17.32 7.49 -13.31
CA ALA A 198 -16.99 6.93 -12.01
C ALA A 198 -16.94 5.39 -12.11
N PRO A 199 -16.01 4.73 -11.39
CA PRO A 199 -15.93 3.28 -11.39
C PRO A 199 -17.31 2.71 -11.02
N SER A 200 -17.86 1.89 -11.92
CA SER A 200 -19.13 1.24 -11.64
C SER A 200 -18.92 0.01 -10.79
N VAL A 201 -19.76 -0.18 -9.78
CA VAL A 201 -19.84 -1.45 -9.06
C VAL A 201 -20.28 -2.50 -10.06
N ILE A 202 -19.41 -3.47 -10.35
CA ILE A 202 -19.71 -4.50 -11.35
C ILE A 202 -20.44 -5.67 -10.68
N ASP A 203 -20.12 -5.95 -9.42
CA ASP A 203 -20.70 -7.10 -8.71
C ASP A 203 -20.55 -6.96 -7.20
N THR A 204 -21.56 -7.40 -6.46
CA THR A 204 -21.49 -7.54 -5.01
C THR A 204 -21.43 -9.02 -4.70
N ILE A 205 -20.27 -9.51 -4.34
CA ILE A 205 -20.10 -10.90 -3.92
C ILE A 205 -20.43 -10.95 -2.45
N GLY A 206 -21.62 -11.45 -2.10
CA GLY A 206 -22.01 -11.65 -0.70
C GLY A 206 -21.05 -12.62 -0.03
N CYS A 207 -20.33 -12.15 0.97
CA CYS A 207 -19.53 -13.00 1.85
C CYS A 207 -20.29 -13.20 3.17
N PRO A 208 -20.35 -14.41 3.73
CA PRO A 208 -20.92 -14.58 5.05
C PRO A 208 -20.13 -13.75 6.08
N PRO A 209 -20.77 -13.14 7.08
CA PRO A 209 -20.24 -12.07 7.93
C PRO A 209 -19.09 -12.46 8.89
N ARG A 210 -18.29 -13.45 8.58
CA ARG A 210 -17.14 -13.89 9.40
C ARG A 210 -15.87 -14.23 8.64
N CYS A 211 -15.81 -13.96 7.35
CA CYS A 211 -14.62 -14.25 6.52
C CYS A 211 -13.67 -13.04 6.33
N GLY A 212 -13.62 -12.12 7.27
CA GLY A 212 -12.76 -10.92 7.23
C GLY A 212 -11.24 -11.16 7.26
N ALA A 213 -10.77 -12.38 6.99
CA ALA A 213 -9.34 -12.69 7.12
C ALA A 213 -8.70 -13.31 5.85
N ALA A 214 -9.39 -13.47 4.75
CA ALA A 214 -8.96 -14.41 3.72
C ALA A 214 -8.48 -13.80 2.39
N PHE A 215 -8.33 -12.50 2.23
CA PHE A 215 -7.49 -11.99 1.15
C PHE A 215 -6.05 -11.82 1.63
N ARG A 216 -5.44 -12.92 2.08
CA ARG A 216 -4.00 -12.99 1.96
C ARG A 216 -3.70 -12.88 0.47
N THR A 217 -2.85 -11.94 0.11
CA THR A 217 -2.17 -11.89 -1.17
C THR A 217 -1.64 -13.29 -1.48
N CYS A 218 -2.44 -14.13 -2.13
CA CYS A 218 -1.89 -15.13 -2.99
C CYS A 218 -1.15 -14.31 -4.04
N ALA A 219 0.18 -14.19 -3.91
CA ALA A 219 1.01 -13.74 -4.99
C ALA A 219 0.48 -14.48 -6.22
N ALA A 220 0.06 -13.72 -7.22
CA ALA A 220 -0.43 -14.29 -8.46
C ALA A 220 0.69 -15.17 -9.01
N THR A 221 0.68 -16.44 -8.65
CA THR A 221 1.24 -17.47 -9.48
C THR A 221 0.40 -17.38 -10.72
N GLU A 222 1.05 -17.03 -11.83
CA GLU A 222 0.44 -17.03 -13.15
C GLU A 222 -0.45 -18.26 -13.26
N ALA A 223 -1.76 -18.06 -13.12
CA ALA A 223 -2.74 -19.08 -13.42
C ALA A 223 -2.76 -19.24 -14.94
N LYS A 224 -1.88 -20.07 -15.43
CA LYS A 224 -2.19 -20.85 -16.61
C LYS A 224 -3.38 -21.72 -16.21
N ASP A 225 -4.49 -21.51 -16.94
CA ASP A 225 -5.75 -22.24 -16.80
C ASP A 225 -6.68 -21.79 -15.65
N GLY A 226 -7.49 -20.85 -15.94
CA GLY A 226 -8.90 -20.48 -15.71
C GLY A 226 -9.70 -21.12 -14.56
N VAL A 227 -9.11 -21.59 -13.46
CA VAL A 227 -9.86 -22.08 -12.30
C VAL A 227 -9.27 -21.52 -11.01
N VAL A 228 -9.98 -20.59 -10.41
CA VAL A 228 -9.69 -20.12 -9.04
C VAL A 228 -10.25 -21.16 -8.09
N PRO A 229 -9.43 -21.86 -7.28
CA PRO A 229 -9.96 -22.69 -6.22
C PRO A 229 -10.52 -21.80 -5.10
N VAL A 230 -11.82 -21.88 -4.87
CA VAL A 230 -12.48 -21.35 -3.69
C VAL A 230 -12.23 -22.38 -2.56
N SER A 231 -11.43 -22.00 -1.61
CA SER A 231 -11.30 -22.72 -0.34
C SER A 231 -11.54 -21.80 0.83
#